data_500c722f4bcb3973695c6e8638f88368
#
_entry.id   500c722f4bcb3973695c6e8638f88368
#
_cell.length_a   1.000
_cell.length_b   1.000
_cell.length_c   1.000
_cell.angle_alpha   90.00
_cell.angle_beta   90.00
_cell.angle_gamma   90.00
#
_symmetry.space_group_name_H-M   'P 1'
#
loop_
_entity.id
_entity.type
_entity.pdbx_description
1 polymer ?
#
loop_
_entity_poly.entity_id
_entity_poly.type
_entity_poly.pdbx_seq_one_letter_code
_entity_poly.pdbx_strand_id
1 'polypeptide(L)'
;MNPSLVGSEMCIRDRLSEDVRLIIEDFGIEEDKKRTSNDKAKLFVQLAVVIILILSLAFNVASVGLIGLMVIVLLTAFNGIIEEHKLGKAFEEALPFTSLLVVFFVIVAVIHDQHLFSPVIGYVLSLNFDLQVPMFFLANGILSMISDNVFVATIYISEVKEALDTGLITREQFDLLAIAINTGTNLPSVATPNGQAAFLFLLTSSIAPLIGLSYFRMVYMALPYTIVLTIVGLLSVIYFL
;
A
#
# COMPACT_ATOMS: atom_id res chain seq x y z
N MET A 1 -0.30 12.65 2.59
CA MET A 1 -0.18 12.17 1.19
C MET A 1 0.37 10.76 1.23
N ASN A 2 -0.25 9.80 0.55
CA ASN A 2 0.27 8.44 0.52
C ASN A 2 1.51 8.43 -0.40
N PRO A 3 2.70 8.06 0.08
CA PRO A 3 3.94 8.09 -0.72
C PRO A 3 3.88 7.22 -1.98
N SER A 4 3.05 6.17 -1.99
CA SER A 4 2.84 5.34 -3.17
C SER A 4 2.14 6.08 -4.32
N LEU A 5 1.23 6.99 -4.01
CA LEU A 5 0.54 7.82 -5.02
C LEU A 5 1.48 8.85 -5.64
N VAL A 6 2.35 9.48 -4.84
CA VAL A 6 3.32 10.47 -5.34
C VAL A 6 4.28 9.86 -6.36
N GLY A 7 4.78 8.64 -6.09
CA GLY A 7 5.64 7.94 -7.03
C GLY A 7 4.93 7.56 -8.34
N SER A 8 3.66 7.14 -8.26
CA SER A 8 2.85 6.80 -9.44
C SER A 8 2.55 8.01 -10.31
N GLU A 9 2.16 9.14 -9.71
CA GLU A 9 1.93 10.40 -10.47
C GLU A 9 3.17 10.87 -11.21
N MET A 10 4.33 10.82 -10.56
CA MET A 10 5.58 11.20 -11.21
C MET A 10 5.96 10.29 -12.37
N CYS A 11 5.77 8.98 -12.23
CA CYS A 11 6.05 8.03 -13.31
C CYS A 11 5.19 8.26 -14.54
N ILE A 12 3.96 8.76 -14.37
CA ILE A 12 3.00 8.98 -15.46
C ILE A 12 3.15 10.40 -16.04
N ARG A 13 3.19 11.42 -15.21
CA ARG A 13 3.06 12.84 -15.61
C ARG A 13 4.17 13.30 -16.54
N ASP A 14 5.40 12.89 -16.30
CA ASP A 14 6.57 13.39 -17.06
C ASP A 14 6.90 12.56 -18.31
N ARG A 15 6.06 11.56 -18.66
CA ARG A 15 6.39 10.55 -19.66
C ARG A 15 5.35 10.36 -20.77
N LEU A 16 4.20 10.99 -20.68
CA LEU A 16 3.27 11.00 -21.79
C LEU A 16 3.84 11.88 -22.90
N SER A 17 3.99 11.34 -24.11
CA SER A 17 4.27 12.17 -25.27
C SER A 17 3.15 13.21 -25.45
N GLU A 18 3.47 14.38 -25.99
CA GLU A 18 2.47 15.43 -26.22
C GLU A 18 1.28 14.91 -27.03
N ASP A 19 1.52 14.08 -28.02
CA ASP A 19 0.49 13.47 -28.86
C ASP A 19 -0.49 12.60 -28.04
N VAL A 20 0.02 11.77 -27.13
CA VAL A 20 -0.81 10.92 -26.27
C VAL A 20 -1.60 11.77 -25.26
N ARG A 21 -1.00 12.85 -24.76
CA ARG A 21 -1.66 13.77 -23.85
C ARG A 21 -2.84 14.49 -24.55
N LEU A 22 -2.64 14.96 -25.77
CA LEU A 22 -3.70 15.58 -26.55
C LEU A 22 -4.85 14.62 -26.85
N ILE A 23 -4.54 13.37 -27.19
CA ILE A 23 -5.57 12.33 -27.42
C ILE A 23 -6.38 12.08 -26.13
N ILE A 24 -5.74 12.03 -24.97
CA ILE A 24 -6.44 11.84 -23.69
C ILE A 24 -7.29 13.07 -23.33
N GLU A 25 -6.78 14.29 -23.57
CA GLU A 25 -7.53 15.53 -23.34
C GLU A 25 -8.76 15.60 -24.25
N ASP A 26 -8.61 15.33 -25.55
CA ASP A 26 -9.72 15.30 -26.50
C ASP A 26 -10.75 14.24 -26.15
N PHE A 27 -10.31 13.04 -25.77
CA PHE A 27 -11.19 11.97 -25.29
C PHE A 27 -11.96 12.42 -24.04
N GLY A 28 -11.30 13.06 -23.08
CA GLY A 28 -11.93 13.59 -21.87
C GLY A 28 -12.99 14.65 -22.19
N ILE A 29 -12.70 15.55 -23.13
CA ILE A 29 -13.66 16.60 -23.56
C ILE A 29 -14.88 15.97 -24.28
N GLU A 30 -14.66 14.95 -25.13
CA GLU A 30 -15.75 14.24 -25.79
C GLU A 30 -16.63 13.46 -24.80
N GLU A 31 -16.03 12.77 -23.84
CA GLU A 31 -16.75 12.07 -22.78
C GLU A 31 -17.54 13.04 -21.89
N ASP A 32 -16.99 14.20 -21.54
CA ASP A 32 -17.70 15.23 -20.75
C ASP A 32 -18.92 15.79 -21.52
N LYS A 33 -18.82 15.96 -22.83
CA LYS A 33 -19.96 16.37 -23.67
C LYS A 33 -21.07 15.31 -23.73
N LYS A 34 -20.73 14.03 -23.61
CA LYS A 34 -21.70 12.91 -23.63
C LYS A 34 -22.32 12.64 -22.26
N ARG A 35 -21.81 13.26 -21.19
CA ARG A 35 -22.32 13.06 -19.82
C ARG A 35 -23.78 13.47 -19.68
N THR A 36 -24.59 12.50 -19.30
CA THR A 36 -25.99 12.68 -18.98
C THR A 36 -26.20 13.07 -17.51
N SER A 37 -27.41 13.50 -17.15
CA SER A 37 -27.78 13.74 -15.75
C SER A 37 -27.61 12.48 -14.88
N ASN A 38 -27.81 11.31 -15.46
CA ASN A 38 -27.64 10.02 -14.79
C ASN A 38 -26.15 9.76 -14.46
N ASP A 39 -25.23 10.16 -15.32
CA ASP A 39 -23.79 9.97 -15.08
C ASP A 39 -23.29 10.91 -13.97
N LYS A 40 -23.88 12.10 -13.86
CA LYS A 40 -23.62 13.02 -12.73
C LYS A 40 -24.12 12.42 -11.41
N ALA A 41 -25.29 11.76 -11.42
CA ALA A 41 -25.80 11.09 -10.24
C ALA A 41 -24.90 9.92 -9.82
N LYS A 42 -24.39 9.13 -10.79
CA LYS A 42 -23.39 8.08 -10.51
C LYS A 42 -22.10 8.63 -9.90
N LEU A 43 -21.60 9.75 -10.41
CA LEU A 43 -20.40 10.39 -9.86
C LEU A 43 -20.63 10.86 -8.41
N PHE A 44 -21.83 11.41 -8.13
CA PHE A 44 -22.19 11.80 -6.77
C PHE A 44 -22.23 10.60 -5.82
N VAL A 45 -22.82 9.49 -6.27
CA VAL A 45 -22.84 8.24 -5.50
C VAL A 45 -21.41 7.73 -5.24
N GLN A 46 -20.54 7.73 -6.24
CA GLN A 46 -19.15 7.32 -6.08
C GLN A 46 -18.42 8.20 -5.05
N LEU A 47 -18.59 9.51 -5.12
CA LEU A 47 -18.02 10.44 -4.15
C LEU A 47 -18.54 10.18 -2.73
N ALA A 48 -19.84 9.97 -2.57
CA ALA A 48 -20.44 9.64 -1.27
C ALA A 48 -19.90 8.34 -0.70
N VAL A 49 -19.75 7.29 -1.53
CA VAL A 49 -19.17 6.01 -1.11
C VAL A 49 -17.70 6.15 -0.72
N VAL A 50 -16.91 6.97 -1.43
CA VAL A 50 -15.53 7.27 -1.04
C VAL A 50 -15.46 7.97 0.32
N ILE A 51 -16.35 8.92 0.58
CA ILE A 51 -16.42 9.59 1.89
C ILE A 51 -16.79 8.57 2.98
N ILE A 52 -17.79 7.73 2.75
CA ILE A 52 -18.19 6.67 3.68
C ILE A 52 -17.02 5.72 3.94
N LEU A 53 -16.28 5.31 2.91
CA LEU A 53 -15.09 4.47 3.03
C LEU A 53 -14.04 5.12 3.95
N ILE A 54 -13.69 6.39 3.68
CA ILE A 54 -12.69 7.11 4.48
C ILE A 54 -13.12 7.22 5.93
N LEU A 55 -14.37 7.61 6.18
CA LEU A 55 -14.90 7.75 7.54
C LEU A 55 -14.97 6.39 8.26
N SER A 56 -15.42 5.35 7.56
CA SER A 56 -15.50 3.99 8.15
C SER A 56 -14.14 3.43 8.55
N LEU A 57 -13.11 3.70 7.75
CA LEU A 57 -11.73 3.32 8.07
C LEU A 57 -11.14 4.19 9.19
N ALA A 58 -11.37 5.52 9.15
CA ALA A 58 -10.84 6.45 10.14
C ALA A 58 -11.42 6.18 11.56
N PHE A 59 -12.70 5.87 11.64
CA PHE A 59 -13.38 5.55 12.90
C PHE A 59 -13.36 4.06 13.25
N ASN A 60 -12.74 3.23 12.43
CA ASN A 60 -12.64 1.78 12.65
C ASN A 60 -14.00 1.12 12.92
N VAL A 61 -15.02 1.49 12.13
CA VAL A 61 -16.44 1.11 12.31
C VAL A 61 -16.64 -0.40 12.20
N ALA A 62 -15.87 -1.04 11.29
CA ALA A 62 -15.92 -2.48 11.04
C ALA A 62 -14.57 -2.98 10.53
N SER A 63 -14.42 -4.30 10.39
CA SER A 63 -13.22 -4.87 9.76
C SER A 63 -13.08 -4.39 8.30
N VAL A 64 -11.84 -4.21 7.85
CA VAL A 64 -11.52 -3.70 6.50
C VAL A 64 -12.22 -4.51 5.41
N GLY A 65 -12.31 -5.85 5.57
CA GLY A 65 -13.02 -6.71 4.62
C GLY A 65 -14.52 -6.43 4.53
N LEU A 66 -15.19 -6.18 5.66
CA LEU A 66 -16.61 -5.81 5.68
C LEU A 66 -16.84 -4.42 5.08
N ILE A 67 -15.95 -3.46 5.34
CA ILE A 67 -16.02 -2.12 4.73
C ILE A 67 -15.85 -2.24 3.21
N GLY A 68 -14.88 -3.06 2.74
CA GLY A 68 -14.68 -3.32 1.32
C GLY A 68 -15.91 -3.96 0.66
N LEU A 69 -16.51 -4.96 1.29
CA LEU A 69 -17.74 -5.58 0.81
C LEU A 69 -18.90 -4.59 0.74
N MET A 70 -19.06 -3.73 1.75
CA MET A 70 -20.06 -2.67 1.76
C MET A 70 -19.86 -1.71 0.57
N VAL A 71 -18.62 -1.31 0.28
CA VAL A 71 -18.29 -0.45 -0.87
C VAL A 71 -18.68 -1.12 -2.19
N ILE A 72 -18.35 -2.41 -2.37
CA ILE A 72 -18.73 -3.17 -3.57
C ILE A 72 -20.24 -3.17 -3.73
N VAL A 73 -20.99 -3.50 -2.67
CA VAL A 73 -22.46 -3.57 -2.69
C VAL A 73 -23.06 -2.18 -3.01
N LEU A 74 -22.59 -1.11 -2.38
CA LEU A 74 -23.09 0.24 -2.63
C LEU A 74 -22.81 0.68 -4.06
N LEU A 75 -21.59 0.49 -4.56
CA LEU A 75 -21.23 0.90 -5.91
C LEU A 75 -22.00 0.10 -6.97
N THR A 76 -22.16 -1.21 -6.80
CA THR A 76 -22.89 -2.04 -7.75
C THR A 76 -24.38 -1.72 -7.76
N ALA A 77 -25.00 -1.60 -6.58
CA ALA A 77 -26.43 -1.32 -6.43
C ALA A 77 -26.82 0.06 -7.00
N PHE A 78 -26.09 1.11 -6.61
CA PHE A 78 -26.46 2.47 -7.01
C PHE A 78 -25.99 2.86 -8.42
N ASN A 79 -24.97 2.21 -8.97
CA ASN A 79 -24.58 2.41 -10.37
C ASN A 79 -25.37 1.55 -11.35
N GLY A 80 -26.27 0.69 -10.86
CA GLY A 80 -27.08 -0.18 -11.69
C GLY A 80 -26.28 -1.30 -12.38
N ILE A 81 -25.17 -1.71 -11.75
CA ILE A 81 -24.34 -2.83 -12.25
C ILE A 81 -24.93 -4.12 -11.71
N ILE A 82 -25.96 -4.61 -12.37
CA ILE A 82 -26.65 -5.87 -12.03
C ILE A 82 -26.34 -7.03 -12.99
N GLU A 83 -25.59 -6.74 -14.04
CA GLU A 83 -25.20 -7.76 -15.01
C GLU A 83 -24.08 -8.64 -14.42
N GLU A 84 -24.37 -9.93 -14.25
CA GLU A 84 -23.44 -10.94 -13.74
C GLU A 84 -22.10 -10.94 -14.50
N HIS A 85 -22.16 -10.77 -15.82
CA HIS A 85 -20.98 -10.72 -16.68
C HIS A 85 -20.03 -9.56 -16.33
N LYS A 86 -20.56 -8.38 -16.01
CA LYS A 86 -19.71 -7.21 -15.63
C LYS A 86 -19.04 -7.42 -14.29
N LEU A 87 -19.75 -8.01 -13.33
CA LEU A 87 -19.19 -8.37 -12.04
C LEU A 87 -18.14 -9.46 -12.20
N GLY A 88 -18.45 -10.52 -12.96
CA GLY A 88 -17.51 -11.61 -13.22
C GLY A 88 -16.19 -11.12 -13.83
N LYS A 89 -16.27 -10.23 -14.82
CA LYS A 89 -15.08 -9.65 -15.44
C LYS A 89 -14.23 -8.85 -14.46
N ALA A 90 -14.84 -8.05 -13.57
CA ALA A 90 -14.11 -7.31 -12.55
C ALA A 90 -13.39 -8.23 -11.56
N PHE A 91 -14.01 -9.34 -11.16
CA PHE A 91 -13.36 -10.36 -10.34
C PHE A 91 -12.22 -11.07 -11.07
N GLU A 92 -12.41 -11.40 -12.34
CA GLU A 92 -11.37 -12.01 -13.18
C GLU A 92 -10.15 -11.12 -13.31
N GLU A 93 -10.34 -9.82 -13.52
CA GLU A 93 -9.25 -8.82 -13.57
C GLU A 93 -8.52 -8.67 -12.22
N ALA A 94 -9.21 -8.82 -11.09
CA ALA A 94 -8.63 -8.75 -9.76
C ALA A 94 -7.95 -10.06 -9.30
N LEU A 95 -8.28 -11.20 -9.92
CA LEU A 95 -7.84 -12.53 -9.48
C LEU A 95 -6.32 -12.72 -9.45
N PRO A 96 -5.52 -12.26 -10.45
CA PRO A 96 -4.07 -12.41 -10.42
C PRO A 96 -3.44 -11.73 -9.19
N PHE A 97 -3.87 -10.51 -8.87
CA PHE A 97 -3.39 -9.78 -7.71
C PHE A 97 -3.84 -10.44 -6.39
N THR A 98 -5.10 -10.85 -6.30
CA THR A 98 -5.64 -11.54 -5.13
C THR A 98 -4.92 -12.86 -4.87
N SER A 99 -4.66 -13.64 -5.94
CA SER A 99 -3.92 -14.91 -5.84
C SER A 99 -2.48 -14.68 -5.34
N LEU A 100 -1.82 -13.63 -5.81
CA LEU A 100 -0.50 -13.24 -5.34
C LEU A 100 -0.52 -12.94 -3.83
N LEU A 101 -1.50 -12.15 -3.36
CA LEU A 101 -1.65 -11.85 -1.94
C LEU A 101 -1.91 -13.10 -1.10
N VAL A 102 -2.74 -14.02 -1.55
CA VAL A 102 -2.98 -15.30 -0.85
C VAL A 102 -1.69 -16.10 -0.69
N VAL A 103 -0.90 -16.23 -1.77
CA VAL A 103 0.40 -16.91 -1.71
C VAL A 103 1.34 -16.22 -0.74
N PHE A 104 1.40 -14.89 -0.74
CA PHE A 104 2.19 -14.13 0.22
C PHE A 104 1.77 -14.42 1.67
N PHE A 105 0.48 -14.38 1.99
CA PHE A 105 0.02 -14.69 3.35
C PHE A 105 0.32 -16.13 3.78
N VAL A 106 0.28 -17.10 2.87
CA VAL A 106 0.71 -18.46 3.16
C VAL A 106 2.19 -18.51 3.50
N ILE A 107 3.04 -17.81 2.73
CA ILE A 107 4.48 -17.71 3.00
C ILE A 107 4.73 -17.05 4.37
N VAL A 108 4.00 -15.95 4.68
CA VAL A 108 4.07 -15.28 5.99
C VAL A 108 3.74 -16.25 7.13
N ALA A 109 2.66 -17.02 6.98
CA ALA A 109 2.25 -17.98 8.00
C ALA A 109 3.33 -19.04 8.26
N VAL A 110 3.97 -19.55 7.19
CA VAL A 110 5.08 -20.51 7.32
C VAL A 110 6.30 -19.87 8.00
N ILE A 111 6.66 -18.65 7.62
CA ILE A 111 7.81 -17.93 8.21
C ILE A 111 7.58 -17.67 9.70
N HIS A 112 6.36 -17.28 10.07
CA HIS A 112 5.97 -17.07 11.47
C HIS A 112 5.99 -18.38 12.25
N ASP A 113 5.36 -19.45 11.73
CA ASP A 113 5.34 -20.78 12.36
C ASP A 113 6.76 -21.36 12.59
N GLN A 114 7.67 -21.08 11.68
CA GLN A 114 9.07 -21.53 11.78
C GLN A 114 9.97 -20.55 12.55
N HIS A 115 9.43 -19.46 13.13
CA HIS A 115 10.16 -18.45 13.90
C HIS A 115 11.42 -17.90 13.21
N LEU A 116 11.39 -17.77 11.86
CA LEU A 116 12.58 -17.42 11.08
C LEU A 116 13.07 -15.98 11.36
N PHE A 117 12.21 -15.10 11.83
CA PHE A 117 12.56 -13.71 12.17
C PHE A 117 12.85 -13.51 13.67
N SER A 118 12.48 -14.45 14.53
CA SER A 118 12.71 -14.34 15.98
C SER A 118 14.17 -14.05 16.36
N PRO A 119 15.21 -14.60 15.67
CA PRO A 119 16.59 -14.26 16.00
C PRO A 119 16.92 -12.78 15.71
N VAL A 120 16.40 -12.21 14.62
CA VAL A 120 16.63 -10.81 14.25
C VAL A 120 15.93 -9.89 15.26
N ILE A 121 14.70 -10.21 15.58
CA ILE A 121 13.88 -9.45 16.51
C ILE A 121 14.45 -9.55 17.93
N GLY A 122 14.84 -10.75 18.37
CA GLY A 122 15.51 -10.98 19.65
C GLY A 122 16.81 -10.19 19.78
N TYR A 123 17.60 -10.12 18.70
CA TYR A 123 18.81 -9.29 18.69
C TYR A 123 18.46 -7.80 18.87
N VAL A 124 17.50 -7.27 18.14
CA VAL A 124 17.12 -5.84 18.25
C VAL A 124 16.53 -5.56 19.65
N LEU A 125 15.71 -6.46 20.21
CA LEU A 125 15.17 -6.31 21.56
C LEU A 125 16.24 -6.43 22.65
N SER A 126 17.40 -7.03 22.37
CA SER A 126 18.53 -7.07 23.30
C SER A 126 19.36 -5.77 23.35
N LEU A 127 19.14 -4.86 22.42
CA LEU A 127 19.80 -3.56 22.40
C LEU A 127 19.24 -2.63 23.46
N ASN A 128 20.00 -1.54 23.77
CA ASN A 128 19.48 -0.47 24.63
C ASN A 128 18.18 0.09 24.05
N PHE A 129 17.25 0.44 24.92
CA PHE A 129 15.90 0.91 24.56
C PHE A 129 15.92 2.01 23.48
N ASP A 130 16.78 3.02 23.65
CA ASP A 130 16.92 4.16 22.70
C ASP A 130 17.35 3.73 21.29
N LEU A 131 17.97 2.55 21.15
CA LEU A 131 18.43 2.02 19.87
C LEU A 131 17.41 1.05 19.25
N GLN A 132 16.48 0.50 20.02
CA GLN A 132 15.52 -0.47 19.51
C GLN A 132 14.61 0.13 18.44
N VAL A 133 14.05 1.31 18.70
CA VAL A 133 13.09 2.00 17.82
C VAL A 133 13.71 2.33 16.46
N PRO A 134 14.88 3.03 16.37
CA PRO A 134 15.53 3.28 15.09
C PRO A 134 16.04 2.01 14.40
N MET A 135 16.47 0.99 15.14
CA MET A 135 16.91 -0.28 14.55
C MET A 135 15.73 -1.07 13.96
N PHE A 136 14.55 -1.07 14.60
CA PHE A 136 13.34 -1.65 14.01
C PHE A 136 12.94 -0.90 12.74
N PHE A 137 13.00 0.43 12.72
CA PHE A 137 12.74 1.22 11.53
C PHE A 137 13.68 0.82 10.37
N LEU A 138 14.98 0.73 10.62
CA LEU A 138 15.97 0.38 9.60
C LEU A 138 15.85 -1.06 9.11
N ALA A 139 15.71 -2.02 10.03
CA ALA A 139 15.60 -3.44 9.69
C ALA A 139 14.35 -3.70 8.83
N ASN A 140 13.20 -3.16 9.25
CA ASN A 140 11.96 -3.23 8.48
C ASN A 140 12.08 -2.50 7.14
N GLY A 141 12.72 -1.32 7.13
CA GLY A 141 12.92 -0.53 5.93
C GLY A 141 13.73 -1.26 4.87
N ILE A 142 14.86 -1.83 5.22
CA ILE A 142 15.71 -2.58 4.29
C ILE A 142 14.96 -3.79 3.73
N LEU A 143 14.26 -4.52 4.58
CA LEU A 143 13.53 -5.70 4.15
C LEU A 143 12.33 -5.34 3.25
N SER A 144 11.62 -4.26 3.56
CA SER A 144 10.47 -3.80 2.78
C SER A 144 10.85 -3.18 1.43
N MET A 145 12.11 -2.78 1.23
CA MET A 145 12.61 -2.38 -0.10
C MET A 145 12.66 -3.58 -1.07
N ILE A 146 12.84 -4.79 -0.56
CA ILE A 146 13.01 -5.99 -1.37
C ILE A 146 11.71 -6.79 -1.45
N SER A 147 10.93 -6.77 -0.37
CA SER A 147 9.69 -7.50 -0.20
C SER A 147 8.50 -6.57 -0.04
N ASP A 148 7.28 -7.11 -0.15
CA ASP A 148 6.05 -6.33 0.08
C ASP A 148 5.99 -5.78 1.51
N ASN A 149 5.60 -4.51 1.64
CA ASN A 149 5.58 -3.80 2.92
C ASN A 149 4.54 -4.38 3.90
N VAL A 150 3.41 -4.86 3.41
CA VAL A 150 2.37 -5.49 4.26
C VAL A 150 2.89 -6.80 4.83
N PHE A 151 3.61 -7.57 4.01
CA PHE A 151 4.26 -8.81 4.42
C PHE A 151 5.24 -8.56 5.58
N VAL A 152 6.17 -7.63 5.39
CA VAL A 152 7.19 -7.30 6.40
C VAL A 152 6.53 -6.79 7.68
N ALA A 153 5.60 -5.84 7.57
CA ALA A 153 4.87 -5.29 8.71
C ALA A 153 4.15 -6.39 9.52
N THR A 154 3.48 -7.31 8.83
CA THR A 154 2.71 -8.38 9.47
C THR A 154 3.60 -9.30 10.29
N ILE A 155 4.76 -9.71 9.76
CA ILE A 155 5.70 -10.56 10.49
C ILE A 155 6.21 -9.84 11.74
N TYR A 156 6.77 -8.65 11.57
CA TYR A 156 7.41 -7.95 12.70
C TYR A 156 6.40 -7.56 13.77
N ILE A 157 5.19 -7.12 13.41
CA ILE A 157 4.15 -6.78 14.39
C ILE A 157 3.68 -8.02 15.15
N SER A 158 3.58 -9.17 14.49
CA SER A 158 3.18 -10.44 15.14
C SER A 158 4.21 -10.89 16.17
N GLU A 159 5.49 -10.87 15.82
CA GLU A 159 6.58 -11.25 16.72
C GLU A 159 6.71 -10.28 17.92
N VAL A 160 6.62 -8.96 17.67
CA VAL A 160 6.67 -7.96 18.75
C VAL A 160 5.44 -8.06 19.65
N LYS A 161 4.29 -8.44 19.09
CA LYS A 161 3.08 -8.71 19.89
C LYS A 161 3.25 -9.96 20.74
N GLU A 162 3.86 -11.03 20.24
CA GLU A 162 4.18 -12.22 21.03
C GLU A 162 5.12 -11.86 22.20
N ALA A 163 6.11 -10.98 21.96
CA ALA A 163 6.97 -10.47 23.03
C ALA A 163 6.19 -9.68 24.11
N LEU A 164 5.15 -8.94 23.72
CA LEU A 164 4.24 -8.28 24.65
C LEU A 164 3.39 -9.30 25.42
N ASP A 165 2.79 -10.25 24.73
CA ASP A 165 1.88 -11.24 25.31
C ASP A 165 2.63 -12.19 26.29
N THR A 166 3.92 -12.44 26.04
CA THR A 166 4.81 -13.19 26.96
C THR A 166 5.38 -12.34 28.09
N GLY A 167 5.12 -11.03 28.11
CA GLY A 167 5.61 -10.12 29.15
C GLY A 167 7.08 -9.73 29.01
N LEU A 168 7.69 -9.97 27.86
CA LEU A 168 9.09 -9.62 27.57
C LEU A 168 9.27 -8.11 27.39
N ILE A 169 8.24 -7.43 26.87
CA ILE A 169 8.20 -5.99 26.67
C ILE A 169 6.95 -5.38 27.31
N THR A 170 7.01 -4.08 27.61
CA THR A 170 5.86 -3.35 28.12
C THR A 170 4.93 -2.89 26.99
N ARG A 171 3.71 -2.51 27.34
CA ARG A 171 2.73 -1.95 26.39
C ARG A 171 3.25 -0.68 25.74
N GLU A 172 3.87 0.20 26.51
CA GLU A 172 4.46 1.44 26.00
C GLU A 172 5.58 1.16 24.99
N GLN A 173 6.45 0.21 25.29
CA GLN A 173 7.49 -0.24 24.38
C GLN A 173 6.90 -0.82 23.09
N PHE A 174 5.86 -1.65 23.19
CA PHE A 174 5.17 -2.19 22.02
C PHE A 174 4.61 -1.07 21.13
N ASP A 175 3.98 -0.05 21.70
CA ASP A 175 3.38 1.04 20.91
C ASP A 175 4.45 1.83 20.15
N LEU A 176 5.60 2.11 20.76
CA LEU A 176 6.76 2.75 20.08
C LEU A 176 7.33 1.87 18.96
N LEU A 177 7.52 0.59 19.22
CA LEU A 177 8.01 -0.35 18.21
C LEU A 177 7.01 -0.54 17.07
N ALA A 178 5.71 -0.56 17.34
CA ALA A 178 4.67 -0.63 16.33
C ALA A 178 4.68 0.59 15.38
N ILE A 179 4.91 1.80 15.92
CA ILE A 179 5.07 3.00 15.11
C ILE A 179 6.32 2.89 14.24
N ALA A 180 7.45 2.45 14.80
CA ALA A 180 8.70 2.26 14.06
C ALA A 180 8.57 1.22 12.96
N ILE A 181 7.90 0.10 13.23
CA ILE A 181 7.61 -0.94 12.23
C ILE A 181 6.73 -0.36 11.11
N ASN A 182 5.63 0.29 11.44
CA ASN A 182 4.72 0.85 10.44
C ASN A 182 5.39 1.92 9.57
N THR A 183 6.13 2.84 10.15
CA THR A 183 6.85 3.88 9.41
C THR A 183 8.04 3.31 8.63
N GLY A 184 8.79 2.40 9.23
CA GLY A 184 9.93 1.72 8.61
C GLY A 184 9.53 0.86 7.41
N THR A 185 8.41 0.15 7.48
CA THR A 185 7.94 -0.64 6.33
C THR A 185 7.36 0.20 5.21
N ASN A 186 6.78 1.36 5.48
CA ASN A 186 6.09 2.17 4.48
C ASN A 186 6.99 3.17 3.76
N LEU A 187 7.88 3.86 4.46
CA LEU A 187 8.66 4.95 3.87
C LEU A 187 9.79 4.43 2.95
N PRO A 188 10.66 3.51 3.37
CA PRO A 188 11.71 2.97 2.50
C PRO A 188 11.19 2.06 1.39
N SER A 189 10.04 1.43 1.54
CA SER A 189 9.50 0.46 0.58
C SER A 189 9.22 1.02 -0.82
N VAL A 190 9.14 2.34 -0.96
CA VAL A 190 9.02 2.99 -2.28
C VAL A 190 10.26 2.79 -3.17
N ALA A 191 11.35 2.22 -2.65
CA ALA A 191 12.57 1.96 -3.39
C ALA A 191 12.37 1.06 -4.60
N THR A 192 11.50 0.06 -4.50
CA THR A 192 11.27 -0.91 -5.57
C THR A 192 9.78 -1.16 -5.81
N PRO A 193 9.42 -1.63 -7.01
CA PRO A 193 8.05 -2.04 -7.28
C PRO A 193 7.54 -3.16 -6.35
N ASN A 194 8.42 -4.02 -5.88
CA ASN A 194 8.05 -5.12 -4.97
C ASN A 194 7.68 -4.62 -3.57
N GLY A 195 8.29 -3.53 -3.12
CA GLY A 195 8.02 -2.96 -1.80
C GLY A 195 6.65 -2.30 -1.67
N GLN A 196 6.00 -1.96 -2.79
CA GLN A 196 4.70 -1.29 -2.80
C GLN A 196 3.78 -1.94 -3.83
N ALA A 197 2.67 -2.53 -3.37
CA ALA A 197 1.69 -3.17 -4.24
C ALA A 197 1.17 -2.23 -5.35
N ALA A 198 1.00 -0.94 -5.07
CA ALA A 198 0.59 0.06 -6.06
C ALA A 198 1.60 0.23 -7.20
N PHE A 199 2.90 0.14 -6.92
CA PHE A 199 3.95 0.22 -7.92
C PHE A 199 4.00 -1.04 -8.78
N LEU A 200 3.85 -2.20 -8.16
CA LEU A 200 3.76 -3.47 -8.88
C LEU A 200 2.52 -3.49 -9.79
N PHE A 201 1.38 -3.01 -9.29
CA PHE A 201 0.16 -2.90 -10.08
C PHE A 201 0.36 -1.96 -11.29
N LEU A 202 0.99 -0.80 -11.10
CA LEU A 202 1.31 0.11 -12.20
C LEU A 202 2.24 -0.54 -13.23
N LEU A 203 3.29 -1.24 -12.78
CA LEU A 203 4.27 -1.89 -13.65
C LEU A 203 3.66 -3.02 -14.49
N THR A 204 2.66 -3.72 -13.96
CA THR A 204 1.95 -4.81 -14.66
C THR A 204 0.74 -4.32 -15.47
N SER A 205 0.40 -3.03 -15.37
CA SER A 205 -0.73 -2.44 -16.09
C SER A 205 -0.42 -2.22 -17.58
N SER A 206 -1.46 -2.06 -18.39
CA SER A 206 -1.34 -1.71 -19.81
C SER A 206 -0.71 -0.33 -20.06
N ILE A 207 -0.66 0.53 -19.02
CA ILE A 207 -0.06 1.87 -19.10
C ILE A 207 1.48 1.79 -19.11
N ALA A 208 2.07 0.83 -18.41
CA ALA A 208 3.52 0.72 -18.27
C ALA A 208 4.27 0.66 -19.62
N PRO A 209 3.91 -0.17 -20.60
CA PRO A 209 4.56 -0.18 -21.90
C PRO A 209 4.33 1.10 -22.70
N LEU A 210 3.17 1.78 -22.54
CA LEU A 210 2.87 3.04 -23.24
C LEU A 210 3.80 4.18 -22.83
N ILE A 211 4.20 4.21 -21.54
CA ILE A 211 5.14 5.22 -21.01
C ILE A 211 6.58 4.71 -20.96
N GLY A 212 6.84 3.53 -21.52
CA GLY A 212 8.15 2.88 -21.50
C GLY A 212 8.67 2.63 -20.08
N LEU A 213 7.77 2.34 -19.12
CA LEU A 213 8.13 2.07 -17.75
C LEU A 213 8.65 0.64 -17.60
N SER A 214 9.88 0.50 -17.09
CA SER A 214 10.49 -0.78 -16.75
C SER A 214 10.80 -0.84 -15.26
N TYR A 215 11.03 -2.04 -14.74
CA TYR A 215 11.37 -2.25 -13.33
C TYR A 215 12.54 -1.34 -12.86
N PHE A 216 13.67 -1.42 -13.55
CA PHE A 216 14.87 -0.64 -13.19
C PHE A 216 14.67 0.87 -13.36
N ARG A 217 13.91 1.29 -14.35
CA ARG A 217 13.57 2.69 -14.52
C ARG A 217 12.73 3.22 -13.37
N MET A 218 11.78 2.42 -12.90
CA MET A 218 10.96 2.77 -11.75
C MET A 218 11.79 2.88 -10.48
N VAL A 219 12.69 1.92 -10.23
CA VAL A 219 13.66 1.98 -9.12
C VAL A 219 14.50 3.25 -9.18
N TYR A 220 15.07 3.57 -10.35
CA TYR A 220 15.91 4.77 -10.52
C TYR A 220 15.13 6.06 -10.26
N MET A 221 13.88 6.13 -10.71
CA MET A 221 13.01 7.31 -10.47
C MET A 221 12.57 7.44 -9.01
N ALA A 222 12.36 6.32 -8.31
CA ALA A 222 11.98 6.28 -6.92
C ALA A 222 13.14 6.58 -5.95
N LEU A 223 14.39 6.32 -6.38
CA LEU A 223 15.58 6.41 -5.51
C LEU A 223 15.72 7.72 -4.72
N PRO A 224 15.61 8.92 -5.33
CA PRO A 224 15.76 10.18 -4.58
C PRO A 224 14.66 10.35 -3.51
N TYR A 225 13.45 9.90 -3.79
CA TYR A 225 12.33 9.93 -2.82
C TYR A 225 12.57 8.95 -1.69
N THR A 226 13.01 7.74 -2.01
CA THR A 226 13.36 6.72 -1.01
C THR A 226 14.40 7.25 -0.04
N ILE A 227 15.48 7.87 -0.54
CA ILE A 227 16.53 8.41 0.31
C ILE A 227 15.96 9.49 1.24
N VAL A 228 15.23 10.46 0.69
CA VAL A 228 14.67 11.56 1.49
C VAL A 228 13.65 11.04 2.52
N LEU A 229 12.72 10.18 2.09
CA LEU A 229 11.69 9.63 2.98
C LEU A 229 12.29 8.76 4.09
N THR A 230 13.32 7.97 3.76
CA THR A 230 14.00 7.13 4.77
C THR A 230 14.76 8.00 5.78
N ILE A 231 15.48 9.02 5.34
CA ILE A 231 16.21 9.90 6.25
C ILE A 231 15.23 10.69 7.13
N VAL A 232 14.23 11.33 6.53
CA VAL A 232 13.24 12.11 7.29
C VAL A 232 12.45 11.20 8.25
N GLY A 233 12.05 10.01 7.81
CA GLY A 233 11.36 9.03 8.65
C GLY A 233 12.22 8.56 9.82
N LEU A 234 13.48 8.23 9.58
CA LEU A 234 14.42 7.84 10.63
C LEU A 234 14.65 8.96 11.64
N LEU A 235 14.88 10.19 11.16
CA LEU A 235 15.05 11.34 12.05
C LEU A 235 13.76 11.60 12.86
N SER A 236 12.60 11.46 12.23
CA SER A 236 11.32 11.61 12.94
C SER A 236 11.17 10.58 14.05
N VAL A 237 11.52 9.33 13.78
CA VAL A 237 11.49 8.24 14.78
C VAL A 237 12.49 8.50 15.93
N ILE A 238 13.67 9.05 15.65
CA ILE A 238 14.68 9.33 16.67
C ILE A 238 14.32 10.53 17.55
N TYR A 239 13.70 11.58 16.98
CA TYR A 239 13.49 12.84 17.70
C TYR A 239 12.09 13.03 18.27
N PHE A 240 11.10 12.29 17.79
CA PHE A 240 9.69 12.46 18.20
C PHE A 240 9.09 11.24 18.88
N LEU A 241 9.77 10.10 18.88
CA LEU A 241 9.41 8.92 19.65
C LEU A 241 10.38 8.68 20.81
#